data_24b57d49dd972f3113a1b009ec6839ab
#
_entry.id   24b57d49dd972f3113a1b009ec6839ab
#
_cell.length_a   1.000
_cell.length_b   1.000
_cell.length_c   1.000
_cell.angle_alpha   90.00
_cell.angle_beta   90.00
_cell.angle_gamma   90.00
#
_symmetry.space_group_name_H-M   'P 1'
#
loop_
_entity.id
_entity.type
_entity.pdbx_description
1 polymer ?
#
loop_
_entity_poly.entity_id
_entity_poly.type
_entity_poly.pdbx_seq_one_letter_code
_entity_poly.pdbx_strand_id
1 'polypeptide(L)'
;MGKKAKVVHVAVDFSSPKGKSSNNQIYMINEDNNTVSVVDGVTDELITTISVGRQPVNVNGNSSTNRIYVTNKGDDTVSVIDAGTNTVIGIIPVGGQPSGVGINPYMDRVYITNAGSDTVSVIDGSTNIVVATIPVETHPINVDVHPYINRIYVANKFKNTVSVIDGLTNTIMATVPVGDQPTDIGTNLSNNRIYVANKNSHTVSIIDAGTNSVIGIVPVMEQPSMIDINKSNNQIHVTNEENSIVSVIDGATNIVIATLPVGDQSTYTITDT
;
A
#
# COMPACT_ATOMS: atom_id res chain seq x y z
N MET A 1 -13.60 15.51 22.65
CA MET A 1 -13.16 14.16 22.24
C MET A 1 -11.99 14.36 21.30
N GLY A 2 -10.75 14.10 21.78
CA GLY A 2 -9.56 14.19 20.93
C GLY A 2 -9.61 13.11 19.87
N LYS A 3 -9.43 13.50 18.60
CA LYS A 3 -9.20 12.52 17.52
C LYS A 3 -7.95 11.73 17.91
N LYS A 4 -8.06 10.40 18.01
CA LYS A 4 -6.89 9.54 18.15
C LYS A 4 -6.07 9.67 16.86
N ALA A 5 -4.78 9.90 16.97
CA ALA A 5 -3.88 9.96 15.84
C ALA A 5 -3.97 8.63 15.06
N LYS A 6 -4.22 8.72 13.75
CA LYS A 6 -4.13 7.57 12.86
C LYS A 6 -2.66 7.33 12.59
N VAL A 7 -2.13 6.25 13.11
CA VAL A 7 -0.75 5.83 12.86
C VAL A 7 -0.77 4.78 11.76
N VAL A 8 -0.14 5.09 10.61
CA VAL A 8 0.08 4.13 9.53
C VAL A 8 1.54 3.70 9.60
N HIS A 9 1.78 2.42 9.75
CA HIS A 9 3.12 1.86 9.83
C HIS A 9 3.49 1.19 8.51
N VAL A 10 4.70 1.44 8.03
CA VAL A 10 5.31 0.61 6.98
C VAL A 10 6.69 0.21 7.47
N ALA A 11 6.90 -1.07 7.69
CA ALA A 11 8.24 -1.61 7.83
C ALA A 11 8.84 -1.72 6.44
N VAL A 12 9.93 -1.02 6.20
CA VAL A 12 10.72 -1.19 4.97
C VAL A 12 12.02 -1.84 5.37
N ASP A 13 12.14 -3.14 5.06
CA ASP A 13 13.44 -3.82 5.20
C ASP A 13 14.35 -3.41 4.03
N PHE A 14 15.35 -2.62 4.33
CA PHE A 14 16.44 -2.30 3.43
C PHE A 14 17.58 -3.32 3.56
N SER A 15 17.29 -4.62 3.44
CA SER A 15 18.32 -5.64 3.35
C SER A 15 19.17 -5.41 2.12
N SER A 16 20.35 -4.83 2.32
CA SER A 16 21.32 -4.63 1.24
C SER A 16 21.92 -5.97 0.80
N PRO A 17 21.91 -6.32 -0.49
CA PRO A 17 22.52 -7.55 -1.00
C PRO A 17 24.04 -7.63 -0.83
N LYS A 18 24.72 -6.61 -0.33
CA LYS A 18 26.17 -6.57 -0.14
C LYS A 18 26.59 -5.85 1.14
N GLY A 19 26.54 -6.54 2.28
CA GLY A 19 27.45 -6.29 3.40
C GLY A 19 27.45 -4.92 4.09
N LYS A 20 26.43 -4.07 3.88
CA LYS A 20 26.14 -2.91 4.72
C LYS A 20 24.99 -3.27 5.66
N SER A 21 25.11 -2.88 6.92
CA SER A 21 24.08 -3.09 7.95
C SER A 21 22.70 -2.81 7.36
N SER A 22 21.80 -3.79 7.42
CA SER A 22 20.38 -3.62 7.16
C SER A 22 19.88 -2.54 8.13
N ASN A 23 19.51 -1.37 7.61
CA ASN A 23 18.79 -0.40 8.40
C ASN A 23 17.36 -0.90 8.51
N ASN A 24 17.08 -1.78 9.46
CA ASN A 24 15.72 -2.19 9.78
C ASN A 24 14.99 -0.98 10.41
N GLN A 25 14.45 -0.11 9.57
CA GLN A 25 13.78 1.11 10.01
C GLN A 25 12.29 1.03 9.71
N ILE A 26 11.48 1.39 10.68
CA ILE A 26 10.02 1.47 10.59
C ILE A 26 9.65 2.95 10.43
N TYR A 27 8.93 3.27 9.36
CA TYR A 27 8.43 4.62 9.07
C TYR A 27 6.96 4.71 9.46
N MET A 28 6.65 5.62 10.37
CA MET A 28 5.31 5.79 10.95
C MET A 28 4.77 7.18 10.64
N ILE A 29 3.61 7.25 9.98
CA ILE A 29 2.96 8.52 9.66
C ILE A 29 2.29 9.09 10.91
N ASN A 30 2.50 10.39 11.14
CA ASN A 30 1.79 11.19 12.13
C ASN A 30 0.97 12.26 11.38
N GLU A 31 -0.26 11.90 10.97
CA GLU A 31 -1.12 12.74 10.10
C GLU A 31 -1.35 14.13 10.69
N ASP A 32 -1.68 14.21 11.99
CA ASP A 32 -2.01 15.47 12.65
C ASP A 32 -0.80 16.45 12.78
N ASN A 33 0.41 15.90 12.81
CA ASN A 33 1.65 16.69 12.98
C ASN A 33 2.39 16.94 11.67
N ASN A 34 1.94 16.34 10.55
CA ASN A 34 2.60 16.40 9.25
C ASN A 34 4.05 15.90 9.31
N THR A 35 4.26 14.79 10.00
CA THR A 35 5.58 14.20 10.17
C THR A 35 5.55 12.69 9.94
N VAL A 36 6.76 12.13 9.76
CA VAL A 36 7.02 10.69 9.78
C VAL A 36 8.01 10.40 10.89
N SER A 37 7.66 9.54 11.83
CA SER A 37 8.59 9.01 12.84
C SER A 37 9.35 7.84 12.22
N VAL A 38 10.66 7.80 12.47
CA VAL A 38 11.54 6.69 12.09
C VAL A 38 11.97 5.97 13.35
N VAL A 39 11.66 4.69 13.43
CA VAL A 39 11.95 3.82 14.58
C VAL A 39 12.92 2.73 14.14
N ASP A 40 13.87 2.40 14.99
CA ASP A 40 14.74 1.24 14.80
C ASP A 40 13.95 -0.04 15.05
N GLY A 41 13.80 -0.89 14.02
CA GLY A 41 13.00 -2.12 14.10
C GLY A 41 13.65 -3.26 14.90
N VAL A 42 14.85 -3.05 15.46
CA VAL A 42 15.52 -4.01 16.35
C VAL A 42 15.41 -3.59 17.81
N THR A 43 15.59 -2.28 18.08
CA THR A 43 15.60 -1.75 19.44
C THR A 43 14.29 -1.09 19.85
N ASP A 44 13.36 -0.88 18.92
CA ASP A 44 12.10 -0.14 19.08
C ASP A 44 12.31 1.32 19.54
N GLU A 45 13.52 1.88 19.35
CA GLU A 45 13.82 3.25 19.70
C GLU A 45 13.54 4.23 18.58
N LEU A 46 13.03 5.42 18.92
CA LEU A 46 12.83 6.50 17.98
C LEU A 46 14.19 7.03 17.49
N ILE A 47 14.49 6.87 16.22
CA ILE A 47 15.69 7.41 15.59
C ILE A 47 15.54 8.90 15.34
N THR A 48 14.44 9.31 14.69
CA THR A 48 14.17 10.71 14.33
C THR A 48 12.71 10.91 13.94
N THR A 49 12.34 12.20 13.79
CA THR A 49 11.04 12.60 13.23
C THR A 49 11.29 13.57 12.06
N ILE A 50 10.71 13.28 10.92
CA ILE A 50 10.92 13.98 9.65
C ILE A 50 9.67 14.79 9.31
N SER A 51 9.80 16.09 9.07
CA SER A 51 8.70 16.92 8.57
C SER A 51 8.44 16.63 7.10
N VAL A 52 7.17 16.40 6.73
CA VAL A 52 6.69 16.14 5.36
C VAL A 52 5.58 17.15 4.98
N GLY A 53 4.90 16.94 3.87
CA GLY A 53 3.74 17.78 3.49
C GLY A 53 2.53 17.54 4.38
N ARG A 54 1.46 18.35 4.16
CA ARG A 54 0.24 18.32 5.00
C ARG A 54 -0.59 17.07 4.79
N GLN A 55 -1.15 16.57 5.89
CA GLN A 55 -1.99 15.37 5.93
C GLN A 55 -1.33 14.16 5.23
N PRO A 56 -0.18 13.69 5.71
CA PRO A 56 0.42 12.47 5.19
C PRO A 56 -0.49 11.27 5.50
N VAL A 57 -0.76 10.40 4.49
CA VAL A 57 -1.74 9.32 4.64
C VAL A 57 -1.22 7.94 4.27
N ASN A 58 -0.17 7.85 3.46
CA ASN A 58 0.45 6.57 3.10
C ASN A 58 1.96 6.73 2.91
N VAL A 59 2.70 5.66 3.20
CA VAL A 59 4.14 5.60 3.06
C VAL A 59 4.54 4.24 2.50
N ASN A 60 5.48 4.23 1.57
CA ASN A 60 6.07 2.99 1.04
C ASN A 60 7.53 3.23 0.64
N GLY A 61 8.33 2.16 0.59
CA GLY A 61 9.76 2.24 0.35
C GLY A 61 10.24 1.44 -0.86
N ASN A 62 11.20 2.02 -1.59
CA ASN A 62 11.97 1.32 -2.62
C ASN A 62 13.32 0.90 -2.05
N SER A 63 13.44 -0.37 -1.65
CA SER A 63 14.67 -0.93 -1.07
C SER A 63 15.85 -0.92 -2.05
N SER A 64 15.60 -0.98 -3.36
CA SER A 64 16.66 -0.95 -4.37
C SER A 64 17.35 0.41 -4.49
N THR A 65 16.64 1.50 -4.18
CA THR A 65 17.15 2.89 -4.26
C THR A 65 17.27 3.58 -2.91
N ASN A 66 16.90 2.90 -1.82
CA ASN A 66 16.92 3.43 -0.46
C ASN A 66 16.06 4.70 -0.31
N ARG A 67 14.88 4.73 -0.96
CA ARG A 67 13.96 5.88 -0.95
C ARG A 67 12.60 5.52 -0.36
N ILE A 68 12.07 6.43 0.42
CA ILE A 68 10.73 6.36 1.01
C ILE A 68 9.85 7.44 0.36
N TYR A 69 8.64 7.07 0.00
CA TYR A 69 7.65 7.94 -0.62
C TYR A 69 6.45 8.10 0.30
N VAL A 70 6.10 9.35 0.62
CA VAL A 70 5.00 9.69 1.54
C VAL A 70 3.98 10.53 0.79
N THR A 71 2.74 10.07 0.69
CA THR A 71 1.65 10.84 0.08
C THR A 71 1.13 11.90 1.05
N ASN A 72 1.10 13.15 0.63
CA ASN A 72 0.62 14.30 1.40
C ASN A 72 -0.72 14.75 0.83
N LYS A 73 -1.81 14.23 1.37
CA LYS A 73 -3.17 14.45 0.87
C LYS A 73 -3.60 15.91 0.87
N GLY A 74 -3.12 16.69 1.85
CA GLY A 74 -3.48 18.10 2.02
C GLY A 74 -2.72 19.07 1.10
N ASP A 75 -1.66 18.60 0.42
CA ASP A 75 -0.80 19.43 -0.43
C ASP A 75 -0.77 18.96 -1.89
N ASP A 76 -1.43 17.84 -2.21
CA ASP A 76 -1.37 17.19 -3.52
C ASP A 76 0.07 16.88 -3.96
N THR A 77 0.89 16.42 -3.02
CA THR A 77 2.32 16.12 -3.24
C THR A 77 2.72 14.75 -2.69
N VAL A 78 3.90 14.31 -3.11
CA VAL A 78 4.64 13.20 -2.51
C VAL A 78 5.97 13.72 -1.97
N SER A 79 6.26 13.47 -0.68
CA SER A 79 7.59 13.71 -0.13
C SER A 79 8.47 12.49 -0.38
N VAL A 80 9.70 12.72 -0.85
CA VAL A 80 10.71 11.67 -1.04
C VAL A 80 11.76 11.81 0.04
N ILE A 81 11.96 10.74 0.81
CA ILE A 81 12.93 10.68 1.91
C ILE A 81 14.06 9.73 1.50
N ASP A 82 15.29 10.13 1.73
CA ASP A 82 16.46 9.24 1.69
C ASP A 82 16.55 8.48 3.01
N ALA A 83 16.43 7.15 2.95
CA ALA A 83 16.40 6.31 4.15
C ALA A 83 17.79 6.14 4.81
N GLY A 84 18.87 6.47 4.13
CA GLY A 84 20.21 6.45 4.71
C GLY A 84 20.53 7.67 5.56
N THR A 85 19.92 8.83 5.21
CA THR A 85 20.13 10.11 5.92
C THR A 85 18.89 10.55 6.72
N ASN A 86 17.74 9.91 6.49
CA ASN A 86 16.45 10.29 7.08
C ASN A 86 16.09 11.76 6.81
N THR A 87 16.35 12.24 5.59
CA THR A 87 16.04 13.61 5.17
C THR A 87 15.14 13.63 3.94
N VAL A 88 14.27 14.64 3.84
CA VAL A 88 13.48 14.88 2.62
C VAL A 88 14.41 15.38 1.53
N ILE A 89 14.50 14.65 0.41
CA ILE A 89 15.33 14.99 -0.76
C ILE A 89 14.53 15.51 -1.95
N GLY A 90 13.20 15.46 -1.88
CA GLY A 90 12.33 15.94 -2.95
C GLY A 90 10.86 16.06 -2.51
N ILE A 91 10.16 16.97 -3.18
CA ILE A 91 8.70 17.11 -3.08
C ILE A 91 8.17 17.09 -4.51
N ILE A 92 7.30 16.14 -4.82
CA ILE A 92 6.78 15.89 -6.18
C ILE A 92 5.30 16.26 -6.22
N PRO A 93 4.88 17.25 -7.02
CA PRO A 93 3.47 17.50 -7.28
C PRO A 93 2.83 16.31 -8.03
N VAL A 94 1.64 15.90 -7.59
CA VAL A 94 0.84 14.80 -8.18
C VAL A 94 -0.61 15.23 -8.37
N GLY A 95 -1.51 14.30 -8.67
CA GLY A 95 -2.94 14.61 -8.74
C GLY A 95 -3.56 14.89 -7.36
N GLY A 96 -4.84 15.35 -7.37
CA GLY A 96 -5.55 15.76 -6.16
C GLY A 96 -5.77 14.64 -5.14
N GLN A 97 -5.57 14.95 -3.88
CA GLN A 97 -5.74 14.04 -2.74
C GLN A 97 -5.03 12.69 -2.91
N PRO A 98 -3.70 12.67 -3.04
CA PRO A 98 -2.95 11.42 -3.14
C PRO A 98 -3.19 10.54 -1.92
N SER A 99 -3.33 9.21 -2.16
CA SER A 99 -3.73 8.24 -1.13
C SER A 99 -2.78 7.05 -1.04
N GLY A 100 -2.72 6.17 -2.02
CA GLY A 100 -1.87 4.98 -2.00
C GLY A 100 -0.53 5.16 -2.72
N VAL A 101 0.46 4.34 -2.34
CA VAL A 101 1.79 4.28 -2.95
C VAL A 101 2.13 2.84 -3.32
N GLY A 102 2.24 2.53 -4.61
CA GLY A 102 2.73 1.26 -5.13
C GLY A 102 4.11 1.42 -5.79
N ILE A 103 4.99 0.44 -5.63
CA ILE A 103 6.37 0.55 -6.12
C ILE A 103 6.72 -0.67 -6.97
N ASN A 104 7.27 -0.43 -8.15
CA ASN A 104 8.00 -1.44 -8.91
C ASN A 104 9.52 -1.21 -8.74
N PRO A 105 10.19 -1.98 -7.87
CA PRO A 105 11.61 -1.76 -7.58
C PRO A 105 12.53 -2.11 -8.76
N TYR A 106 12.09 -3.00 -9.67
CA TYR A 106 12.89 -3.40 -10.84
C TYR A 106 12.91 -2.35 -11.94
N MET A 107 11.83 -1.57 -12.05
CA MET A 107 11.69 -0.50 -13.04
C MET A 107 11.97 0.88 -12.46
N ASP A 108 12.21 0.97 -11.16
CA ASP A 108 12.28 2.21 -10.38
C ASP A 108 11.09 3.14 -10.70
N ARG A 109 9.87 2.59 -10.63
CA ARG A 109 8.61 3.31 -10.86
C ARG A 109 7.77 3.32 -9.60
N VAL A 110 7.22 4.50 -9.30
CA VAL A 110 6.30 4.70 -8.19
C VAL A 110 4.95 5.15 -8.72
N TYR A 111 3.91 4.48 -8.26
CA TYR A 111 2.52 4.71 -8.67
C TYR A 111 1.75 5.30 -7.50
N ILE A 112 1.16 6.48 -7.71
CA ILE A 112 0.41 7.20 -6.69
C ILE A 112 -1.05 7.29 -7.10
N THR A 113 -1.94 6.74 -6.29
CA THR A 113 -3.38 6.94 -6.49
C THR A 113 -3.77 8.34 -6.02
N ASN A 114 -4.52 9.05 -6.86
CA ASN A 114 -4.99 10.40 -6.59
C ASN A 114 -6.52 10.35 -6.44
N ALA A 115 -7.00 10.16 -5.22
CA ALA A 115 -8.42 9.91 -4.93
C ALA A 115 -9.33 11.10 -5.26
N GLY A 116 -8.80 12.32 -5.27
CA GLY A 116 -9.54 13.54 -5.59
C GLY A 116 -9.60 13.88 -7.08
N SER A 117 -8.76 13.24 -7.92
CA SER A 117 -8.71 13.51 -9.37
C SER A 117 -8.94 12.28 -10.24
N ASP A 118 -9.27 11.12 -9.64
CA ASP A 118 -9.57 9.87 -10.33
C ASP A 118 -8.42 9.43 -11.29
N THR A 119 -7.18 9.58 -10.84
CA THR A 119 -5.98 9.27 -11.62
C THR A 119 -4.96 8.49 -10.83
N VAL A 120 -3.99 7.92 -11.55
CA VAL A 120 -2.72 7.42 -11.00
C VAL A 120 -1.57 8.23 -11.61
N SER A 121 -0.74 8.85 -10.77
CA SER A 121 0.51 9.47 -11.19
C SER A 121 1.62 8.41 -11.21
N VAL A 122 2.40 8.36 -12.29
CA VAL A 122 3.56 7.50 -12.44
C VAL A 122 4.82 8.34 -12.29
N ILE A 123 5.61 8.07 -11.26
CA ILE A 123 6.85 8.77 -10.96
C ILE A 123 8.04 7.91 -11.40
N ASP A 124 8.99 8.52 -12.09
CA ASP A 124 10.31 7.97 -12.31
C ASP A 124 11.15 8.16 -11.05
N GLY A 125 11.52 7.06 -10.38
CA GLY A 125 12.23 7.10 -9.11
C GLY A 125 13.65 7.67 -9.22
N SER A 126 14.30 7.58 -10.39
CA SER A 126 15.65 8.11 -10.60
C SER A 126 15.68 9.63 -10.69
N THR A 127 14.64 10.24 -11.29
CA THR A 127 14.55 11.67 -11.57
C THR A 127 13.60 12.42 -10.62
N ASN A 128 12.71 11.69 -9.91
CA ASN A 128 11.63 12.24 -9.10
C ASN A 128 10.65 13.11 -9.93
N ILE A 129 10.40 12.73 -11.19
CA ILE A 129 9.49 13.43 -12.09
C ILE A 129 8.28 12.54 -12.39
N VAL A 130 7.08 13.14 -12.43
CA VAL A 130 5.87 12.46 -12.94
C VAL A 130 6.01 12.30 -14.45
N VAL A 131 6.09 11.05 -14.93
CA VAL A 131 6.26 10.71 -16.35
C VAL A 131 4.96 10.33 -17.04
N ALA A 132 3.91 10.03 -16.28
CA ALA A 132 2.56 9.78 -16.81
C ALA A 132 1.49 10.07 -15.74
N THR A 133 0.30 10.42 -16.19
CA THR A 133 -0.92 10.49 -15.39
C THR A 133 -1.98 9.67 -16.09
N ILE A 134 -2.47 8.62 -15.42
CA ILE A 134 -3.36 7.61 -16.00
C ILE A 134 -4.75 7.81 -15.40
N PRO A 135 -5.79 8.12 -16.19
CA PRO A 135 -7.17 8.12 -15.72
C PRO A 135 -7.58 6.71 -15.29
N VAL A 136 -8.24 6.60 -14.14
CA VAL A 136 -8.80 5.36 -13.60
C VAL A 136 -10.26 5.58 -13.20
N GLU A 137 -10.89 4.59 -12.56
CA GLU A 137 -12.25 4.75 -12.05
C GLU A 137 -12.29 5.59 -10.77
N THR A 138 -13.51 5.99 -10.36
CA THR A 138 -13.71 6.99 -9.30
C THR A 138 -13.15 6.57 -7.94
N HIS A 139 -12.41 7.49 -7.35
CA HIS A 139 -11.83 7.43 -6.02
C HIS A 139 -10.86 6.26 -5.84
N PRO A 140 -9.75 6.23 -6.58
CA PRO A 140 -8.70 5.24 -6.37
C PRO A 140 -8.09 5.45 -4.99
N ILE A 141 -8.19 4.42 -4.12
CA ILE A 141 -7.81 4.55 -2.71
C ILE A 141 -6.44 3.94 -2.41
N ASN A 142 -6.15 2.81 -3.01
CA ASN A 142 -4.87 2.14 -2.83
C ASN A 142 -4.42 1.43 -4.11
N VAL A 143 -3.12 1.10 -4.16
CA VAL A 143 -2.45 0.52 -5.32
C VAL A 143 -1.38 -0.44 -4.86
N ASP A 144 -1.30 -1.58 -5.55
CA ASP A 144 -0.17 -2.49 -5.39
C ASP A 144 0.35 -2.97 -6.75
N VAL A 145 1.59 -3.46 -6.75
CA VAL A 145 2.33 -3.78 -7.96
C VAL A 145 2.75 -5.24 -7.98
N HIS A 146 2.48 -5.91 -9.10
CA HIS A 146 3.09 -7.19 -9.40
C HIS A 146 4.36 -6.97 -10.22
N PRO A 147 5.55 -6.91 -9.59
CA PRO A 147 6.75 -6.39 -10.23
C PRO A 147 7.30 -7.28 -11.35
N TYR A 148 7.11 -8.61 -11.26
CA TYR A 148 7.63 -9.56 -12.26
C TYR A 148 6.92 -9.50 -13.61
N ILE A 149 5.61 -9.21 -13.60
CA ILE A 149 4.83 -9.05 -14.84
C ILE A 149 4.54 -7.58 -15.15
N ASN A 150 5.08 -6.67 -14.33
CA ASN A 150 4.95 -5.23 -14.44
C ASN A 150 3.48 -4.77 -14.58
N ARG A 151 2.60 -5.31 -13.72
CA ARG A 151 1.18 -4.92 -13.63
C ARG A 151 0.89 -4.18 -12.36
N ILE A 152 0.07 -3.16 -12.47
CA ILE A 152 -0.34 -2.30 -11.37
C ILE A 152 -1.84 -2.48 -11.15
N TYR A 153 -2.23 -2.74 -9.91
CA TYR A 153 -3.61 -3.00 -9.50
C TYR A 153 -4.08 -1.87 -8.60
N VAL A 154 -5.16 -1.19 -8.99
CA VAL A 154 -5.69 0.01 -8.33
C VAL A 154 -7.10 -0.26 -7.83
N ALA A 155 -7.32 -0.17 -6.53
CA ALA A 155 -8.64 -0.30 -5.90
C ALA A 155 -9.45 0.99 -6.06
N ASN A 156 -10.55 0.95 -6.82
CA ASN A 156 -11.45 2.09 -7.07
C ASN A 156 -12.66 2.00 -6.14
N LYS A 157 -12.62 2.75 -5.04
CA LYS A 157 -13.54 2.59 -3.91
C LYS A 157 -15.00 2.76 -4.25
N PHE A 158 -15.36 3.76 -5.07
CA PHE A 158 -16.77 4.09 -5.34
C PHE A 158 -17.32 3.45 -6.63
N LYS A 159 -16.48 2.69 -7.34
CA LYS A 159 -16.90 1.93 -8.52
C LYS A 159 -16.91 0.42 -8.31
N ASN A 160 -16.42 -0.04 -7.15
CA ASN A 160 -16.39 -1.46 -6.82
C ASN A 160 -15.59 -2.25 -7.88
N THR A 161 -14.49 -1.68 -8.31
CA THR A 161 -13.62 -2.27 -9.34
C THR A 161 -12.15 -2.18 -8.95
N VAL A 162 -11.35 -2.99 -9.61
CA VAL A 162 -9.88 -2.86 -9.67
C VAL A 162 -9.50 -2.50 -11.10
N SER A 163 -8.80 -1.37 -11.29
CA SER A 163 -8.15 -1.07 -12.56
C SER A 163 -6.82 -1.80 -12.64
N VAL A 164 -6.57 -2.48 -13.75
CA VAL A 164 -5.30 -3.15 -14.04
C VAL A 164 -4.56 -2.35 -15.11
N ILE A 165 -3.35 -1.88 -14.76
CA ILE A 165 -2.53 -1.04 -15.62
C ILE A 165 -1.33 -1.86 -16.11
N ASP A 166 -1.02 -1.76 -17.39
CA ASP A 166 0.25 -2.21 -17.96
C ASP A 166 1.35 -1.18 -17.62
N GLY A 167 2.34 -1.58 -16.85
CA GLY A 167 3.41 -0.68 -16.38
C GLY A 167 4.45 -0.33 -17.46
N LEU A 168 4.42 -0.99 -18.62
CA LEU A 168 5.30 -0.64 -19.75
C LEU A 168 4.68 0.48 -20.59
N THR A 169 3.37 0.38 -20.87
CA THR A 169 2.65 1.32 -21.73
C THR A 169 1.92 2.41 -20.96
N ASN A 170 1.77 2.25 -19.63
CA ASN A 170 0.97 3.13 -18.76
C ASN A 170 -0.48 3.24 -19.22
N THR A 171 -1.08 2.15 -19.68
CA THR A 171 -2.48 2.09 -20.13
C THR A 171 -3.29 1.09 -19.33
N ILE A 172 -4.61 1.34 -19.20
CA ILE A 172 -5.55 0.38 -18.62
C ILE A 172 -5.69 -0.82 -19.55
N MET A 173 -5.42 -2.02 -19.04
CA MET A 173 -5.61 -3.28 -19.76
C MET A 173 -6.85 -4.05 -19.33
N ALA A 174 -7.36 -3.80 -18.13
CA ALA A 174 -8.60 -4.39 -17.62
C ALA A 174 -9.20 -3.54 -16.50
N THR A 175 -10.53 -3.62 -16.35
CA THR A 175 -11.27 -3.15 -15.17
C THR A 175 -12.06 -4.34 -14.64
N VAL A 176 -11.70 -4.78 -13.43
CA VAL A 176 -12.20 -6.02 -12.82
C VAL A 176 -13.22 -5.67 -11.75
N PRO A 177 -14.50 -6.07 -11.88
CA PRO A 177 -15.49 -5.91 -10.81
C PRO A 177 -15.11 -6.73 -9.58
N VAL A 178 -15.25 -6.12 -8.38
CA VAL A 178 -15.00 -6.73 -7.07
C VAL A 178 -16.16 -6.47 -6.12
N GLY A 179 -16.01 -6.75 -4.84
CA GLY A 179 -17.05 -6.45 -3.84
C GLY A 179 -17.21 -4.95 -3.57
N ASP A 180 -18.20 -4.61 -2.74
CA ASP A 180 -18.57 -3.21 -2.46
C ASP A 180 -17.53 -2.51 -1.57
N GLN A 181 -17.15 -1.29 -1.98
CA GLN A 181 -16.15 -0.43 -1.35
C GLN A 181 -14.79 -1.13 -1.12
N PRO A 182 -14.03 -1.44 -2.18
CA PRO A 182 -12.65 -1.88 -2.03
C PRO A 182 -11.83 -0.79 -1.33
N THR A 183 -11.10 -1.17 -0.27
CA THR A 183 -10.30 -0.27 0.58
C THR A 183 -8.81 -0.51 0.45
N ASP A 184 -8.45 -1.77 0.24
CA ASP A 184 -7.05 -2.16 0.15
C ASP A 184 -6.83 -3.30 -0.83
N ILE A 185 -5.57 -3.46 -1.27
CA ILE A 185 -5.19 -4.41 -2.29
C ILE A 185 -3.77 -4.92 -2.00
N GLY A 186 -3.58 -6.23 -2.05
CA GLY A 186 -2.29 -6.86 -1.83
C GLY A 186 -1.97 -7.91 -2.90
N THR A 187 -0.74 -7.91 -3.36
CA THR A 187 -0.23 -8.84 -4.39
C THR A 187 0.54 -9.98 -3.77
N ASN A 188 0.03 -11.19 -3.91
CA ASN A 188 0.71 -12.40 -3.49
C ASN A 188 1.52 -12.98 -4.66
N LEU A 189 2.82 -12.78 -4.61
CA LEU A 189 3.74 -13.22 -5.65
C LEU A 189 3.94 -14.75 -5.66
N SER A 190 3.70 -15.43 -4.53
CA SER A 190 3.90 -16.88 -4.40
C SER A 190 2.88 -17.68 -5.20
N ASN A 191 1.66 -17.16 -5.35
CA ASN A 191 0.56 -17.84 -6.05
C ASN A 191 -0.02 -17.02 -7.22
N ASN A 192 0.60 -15.90 -7.57
CA ASN A 192 0.19 -15.02 -8.67
C ASN A 192 -1.27 -14.51 -8.52
N ARG A 193 -1.66 -14.14 -7.29
CA ARG A 193 -3.02 -13.67 -6.97
C ARG A 193 -2.99 -12.29 -6.32
N ILE A 194 -4.08 -11.55 -6.57
CA ILE A 194 -4.32 -10.25 -5.99
C ILE A 194 -5.51 -10.37 -5.05
N TYR A 195 -5.35 -9.91 -3.82
CA TYR A 195 -6.38 -9.92 -2.78
C TYR A 195 -6.91 -8.50 -2.58
N VAL A 196 -8.22 -8.34 -2.53
CA VAL A 196 -8.89 -7.03 -2.45
C VAL A 196 -9.85 -7.04 -1.28
N ALA A 197 -9.63 -6.19 -0.28
CA ALA A 197 -10.55 -6.02 0.85
C ALA A 197 -11.75 -5.18 0.45
N ASN A 198 -12.95 -5.76 0.55
CA ASN A 198 -14.20 -5.10 0.19
C ASN A 198 -14.96 -4.75 1.47
N LYS A 199 -14.87 -3.50 1.92
CA LYS A 199 -15.31 -3.06 3.25
C LYS A 199 -16.79 -3.33 3.51
N ASN A 200 -17.66 -2.95 2.58
CA ASN A 200 -19.11 -3.07 2.78
C ASN A 200 -19.67 -4.47 2.43
N SER A 201 -18.97 -5.25 1.62
CA SER A 201 -19.35 -6.63 1.35
C SER A 201 -18.86 -7.61 2.40
N HIS A 202 -17.98 -7.20 3.33
CA HIS A 202 -17.37 -8.07 4.34
C HIS A 202 -16.67 -9.27 3.71
N THR A 203 -15.98 -9.04 2.59
CA THR A 203 -15.31 -10.09 1.79
C THR A 203 -13.92 -9.65 1.35
N VAL A 204 -13.13 -10.65 0.95
CA VAL A 204 -11.93 -10.45 0.15
C VAL A 204 -12.18 -11.06 -1.24
N SER A 205 -12.06 -10.26 -2.30
CA SER A 205 -12.04 -10.76 -3.67
C SER A 205 -10.64 -11.20 -4.04
N ILE A 206 -10.54 -12.31 -4.77
CA ILE A 206 -9.27 -12.88 -5.24
C ILE A 206 -9.25 -12.81 -6.76
N ILE A 207 -8.26 -12.09 -7.31
CA ILE A 207 -8.06 -11.92 -8.75
C ILE A 207 -6.83 -12.75 -9.15
N ASP A 208 -6.95 -13.52 -10.21
CA ASP A 208 -5.82 -14.17 -10.87
C ASP A 208 -5.07 -13.15 -11.75
N ALA A 209 -3.77 -12.97 -11.49
CA ALA A 209 -2.97 -11.99 -12.20
C ALA A 209 -2.67 -12.37 -13.66
N GLY A 210 -2.81 -13.63 -14.03
CA GLY A 210 -2.64 -14.09 -15.41
C GLY A 210 -3.81 -13.70 -16.30
N THR A 211 -5.04 -13.88 -15.79
CA THR A 211 -6.30 -13.69 -16.54
C THR A 211 -7.00 -12.37 -16.24
N ASN A 212 -6.61 -11.65 -15.17
CA ASN A 212 -7.29 -10.46 -14.66
C ASN A 212 -8.79 -10.70 -14.39
N SER A 213 -9.13 -11.86 -13.82
CA SER A 213 -10.51 -12.21 -13.48
C SER A 213 -10.61 -12.62 -12.01
N VAL A 214 -11.78 -12.36 -11.38
CA VAL A 214 -12.06 -12.83 -10.03
C VAL A 214 -12.24 -14.34 -10.06
N ILE A 215 -11.42 -15.06 -9.29
CA ILE A 215 -11.43 -16.53 -9.17
C ILE A 215 -11.99 -17.02 -7.83
N GLY A 216 -12.22 -16.11 -6.88
CA GLY A 216 -12.77 -16.45 -5.57
C GLY A 216 -13.21 -15.23 -4.80
N ILE A 217 -14.15 -15.46 -3.87
CA ILE A 217 -14.62 -14.47 -2.89
C ILE A 217 -14.60 -15.16 -1.53
N VAL A 218 -13.86 -14.61 -0.58
CA VAL A 218 -13.71 -15.14 0.77
C VAL A 218 -14.49 -14.26 1.74
N PRO A 219 -15.52 -14.77 2.41
CA PRO A 219 -16.14 -14.06 3.53
C PRO A 219 -15.13 -13.89 4.68
N VAL A 220 -15.07 -12.67 5.23
CA VAL A 220 -14.26 -12.32 6.40
C VAL A 220 -15.12 -11.63 7.45
N MET A 221 -14.52 -11.14 8.53
CA MET A 221 -15.25 -10.37 9.54
C MET A 221 -15.63 -8.97 9.02
N GLU A 222 -16.46 -8.26 9.76
CA GLU A 222 -17.04 -6.99 9.34
C GLU A 222 -15.98 -5.90 9.07
N GLN A 223 -16.22 -5.11 8.03
CA GLN A 223 -15.42 -3.96 7.61
C GLN A 223 -13.93 -4.28 7.42
N PRO A 224 -13.57 -5.21 6.51
CA PRO A 224 -12.17 -5.41 6.16
C PRO A 224 -11.59 -4.10 5.60
N SER A 225 -10.42 -3.71 6.09
CA SER A 225 -9.84 -2.41 5.78
C SER A 225 -8.46 -2.48 5.15
N MET A 226 -7.63 -3.43 5.62
CA MET A 226 -6.27 -3.58 5.13
C MET A 226 -5.92 -5.05 4.90
N ILE A 227 -5.03 -5.26 3.95
CA ILE A 227 -4.48 -6.56 3.57
C ILE A 227 -2.97 -6.50 3.69
N ASP A 228 -2.41 -7.49 4.36
CA ASP A 228 -0.98 -7.73 4.37
C ASP A 228 -0.69 -9.20 4.05
N ILE A 229 0.39 -9.45 3.30
CA ILE A 229 0.73 -10.76 2.78
C ILE A 229 2.05 -11.23 3.35
N ASN A 230 1.97 -12.24 4.22
CA ASN A 230 3.14 -12.92 4.70
C ASN A 230 3.69 -13.88 3.62
N LYS A 231 4.78 -13.47 2.99
CA LYS A 231 5.41 -14.20 1.89
C LYS A 231 6.04 -15.52 2.34
N SER A 232 6.48 -15.60 3.61
CA SER A 232 7.20 -16.76 4.14
C SER A 232 6.30 -17.98 4.31
N ASN A 233 5.02 -17.77 4.68
CA ASN A 233 4.05 -18.85 4.92
C ASN A 233 2.82 -18.79 4.02
N ASN A 234 2.79 -17.87 3.04
CA ASN A 234 1.68 -17.69 2.10
C ASN A 234 0.33 -17.41 2.79
N GLN A 235 0.34 -16.63 3.88
CA GLN A 235 -0.87 -16.23 4.58
C GLN A 235 -1.23 -14.77 4.26
N ILE A 236 -2.53 -14.50 4.17
CA ILE A 236 -3.07 -13.17 3.96
C ILE A 236 -3.76 -12.73 5.25
N HIS A 237 -3.27 -11.66 5.84
CA HIS A 237 -3.82 -11.05 7.04
C HIS A 237 -4.76 -9.91 6.65
N VAL A 238 -5.99 -9.95 7.11
CA VAL A 238 -7.03 -8.97 6.80
C VAL A 238 -7.50 -8.33 8.09
N THR A 239 -7.23 -7.04 8.25
CA THR A 239 -7.73 -6.28 9.40
C THR A 239 -9.21 -5.97 9.24
N ASN A 240 -10.02 -6.26 10.25
CA ASN A 240 -11.45 -6.00 10.28
C ASN A 240 -11.73 -4.96 11.38
N GLU A 241 -11.96 -3.70 10.98
CA GLU A 241 -11.99 -2.55 11.90
C GLU A 241 -13.13 -2.61 12.93
N GLU A 242 -14.33 -3.05 12.53
CA GLU A 242 -15.50 -3.04 13.40
C GLU A 242 -15.35 -4.00 14.60
N ASN A 243 -14.71 -5.14 14.37
CA ASN A 243 -14.60 -6.20 15.36
C ASN A 243 -13.25 -6.22 16.08
N SER A 244 -12.30 -5.36 15.71
CA SER A 244 -10.92 -5.41 16.21
C SER A 244 -10.30 -6.81 16.08
N ILE A 245 -10.45 -7.41 14.90
CA ILE A 245 -10.03 -8.77 14.57
C ILE A 245 -9.17 -8.74 13.31
N VAL A 246 -8.14 -9.58 13.26
CA VAL A 246 -7.43 -9.94 12.03
C VAL A 246 -7.91 -11.31 11.57
N SER A 247 -8.47 -11.39 10.37
CA SER A 247 -8.78 -12.66 9.69
C SER A 247 -7.53 -13.13 8.94
N VAL A 248 -7.16 -14.41 9.11
CA VAL A 248 -6.01 -15.02 8.43
C VAL A 248 -6.53 -15.98 7.38
N ILE A 249 -6.21 -15.71 6.11
CA ILE A 249 -6.57 -16.55 4.95
C ILE A 249 -5.33 -17.33 4.51
N ASP A 250 -5.48 -18.62 4.32
CA ASP A 250 -4.47 -19.47 3.68
C ASP A 250 -4.45 -19.22 2.17
N GLY A 251 -3.33 -18.77 1.63
CA GLY A 251 -3.19 -18.38 0.22
C GLY A 251 -3.21 -19.56 -0.77
N ALA A 252 -3.03 -20.81 -0.31
CA ALA A 252 -3.13 -21.97 -1.18
C ALA A 252 -4.59 -22.40 -1.36
N THR A 253 -5.37 -22.42 -0.26
CA THR A 253 -6.76 -22.91 -0.24
C THR A 253 -7.79 -21.80 -0.35
N ASN A 254 -7.43 -20.55 -0.08
CA ASN A 254 -8.34 -19.39 0.02
C ASN A 254 -9.42 -19.56 1.10
N ILE A 255 -9.07 -20.19 2.21
CA ILE A 255 -9.97 -20.41 3.35
C ILE A 255 -9.47 -19.60 4.53
N VAL A 256 -10.38 -18.99 5.31
CA VAL A 256 -10.05 -18.38 6.60
C VAL A 256 -9.65 -19.50 7.58
N ILE A 257 -8.41 -19.49 8.04
CA ILE A 257 -7.84 -20.50 8.94
C ILE A 257 -7.75 -20.04 10.39
N ALA A 258 -7.81 -18.74 10.63
CA ALA A 258 -7.80 -18.16 11.97
C ALA A 258 -8.47 -16.79 12.01
N THR A 259 -8.95 -16.42 13.20
CA THR A 259 -9.37 -15.05 13.53
C THR A 259 -8.68 -14.66 14.83
N LEU A 260 -7.92 -13.56 14.81
CA LEU A 260 -7.08 -13.13 15.92
C LEU A 260 -7.63 -11.82 16.50
N PRO A 261 -8.05 -11.78 17.77
CA PRO A 261 -8.42 -10.52 18.40
C PRO A 261 -7.17 -9.63 18.56
N VAL A 262 -7.33 -8.36 18.23
CA VAL A 262 -6.29 -7.33 18.33
C VAL A 262 -6.80 -6.15 19.15
N GLY A 263 -5.95 -5.18 19.44
CA GLY A 263 -6.37 -3.98 20.18
C GLY A 263 -7.41 -3.15 19.42
N ASP A 264 -8.23 -2.40 20.12
CA ASP A 264 -9.28 -1.53 19.55
C ASP A 264 -8.72 -0.63 18.45
N GLN A 265 -9.39 -0.63 17.29
CA GLN A 265 -9.08 0.19 16.13
C GLN A 265 -7.67 -0.10 15.54
N SER A 266 -7.21 -1.34 15.61
CA SER A 266 -6.02 -1.75 14.86
C SER A 266 -6.27 -1.56 13.37
N THR A 267 -5.54 -0.64 12.76
CA THR A 267 -5.68 -0.29 11.34
C THR A 267 -4.56 -0.86 10.48
N TYR A 268 -3.67 -1.69 11.05
CA TYR A 268 -2.50 -2.16 10.34
C TYR A 268 -1.99 -3.52 10.83
N THR A 269 -1.54 -4.35 9.89
CA THR A 269 -0.74 -5.55 10.14
C THR A 269 0.61 -5.40 9.46
N ILE A 270 1.67 -5.81 10.14
CA ILE A 270 3.02 -5.90 9.55
C ILE A 270 3.39 -7.38 9.56
N THR A 271 3.76 -7.90 8.42
CA THR A 271 4.39 -9.21 8.31
C THR A 271 5.85 -9.06 7.95
N ASP A 272 6.72 -9.85 8.56
CA ASP A 272 8.12 -9.94 8.17
C ASP A 272 8.23 -10.34 6.69
N THR A 273 9.04 -9.61 5.98
CA THR A 273 9.33 -9.82 4.55
C THR A 273 10.44 -10.82 4.33
#